data_6326352d615b10ed808adb9ba02ceea9
#
_entry.id   6326352d615b10ed808adb9ba02ceea9
#
_cell.length_a   1.000
_cell.length_b   1.000
_cell.length_c   1.000
_cell.angle_alpha   90.00
_cell.angle_beta   90.00
_cell.angle_gamma   90.00
#
_symmetry.space_group_name_H-M   'P 1'
#
loop_
_entity.id
_entity.type
_entity.pdbx_description
1 polymer ?
#
loop_
_entity_poly.entity_id
_entity_poly.type
_entity_poly.pdbx_seq_one_letter_code
_entity_poly.pdbx_strand_id
1 'polypeptide(L)'
;MLFTVFSILAMVGLDQLTKYWATLALAPDKVVPFLPGIMEFRYILNDGAAFSMFSGRSWGQWFLVGVTTAALLVVLYLLLLRRNKLQPLAYAGLLLIEAGGIGNLIDRIVNGYVVDFFATTFVDFAVFNVADCFVTIGVALLVIYYLRSEIAQKKQKETAAAKPAAGLEPLENAVEEQGEHHVQ
;
A
#
# COMPACT_ATOMS: atom_id res chain seq x y z
N MET A 1 -7.72 -10.89 13.51
CA MET A 1 -8.62 -11.11 12.37
C MET A 1 -9.83 -10.19 12.41
N LEU A 2 -10.63 -10.16 13.48
CA LEU A 2 -11.81 -9.29 13.56
C LEU A 2 -11.51 -7.81 13.30
N PHE A 3 -10.43 -7.26 13.88
CA PHE A 3 -10.02 -5.88 13.63
C PHE A 3 -9.73 -5.62 12.13
N THR A 4 -9.00 -6.52 11.45
CA THR A 4 -8.71 -6.41 10.00
C THR A 4 -10.00 -6.33 9.18
N VAL A 5 -10.91 -7.30 9.40
CA VAL A 5 -12.19 -7.38 8.68
C VAL A 5 -13.04 -6.14 8.96
N PHE A 6 -13.17 -5.75 10.22
CA PHE A 6 -13.93 -4.55 10.59
C PHE A 6 -13.36 -3.28 9.93
N SER A 7 -12.03 -3.11 9.93
CA SER A 7 -11.39 -1.95 9.30
C SER A 7 -11.62 -1.91 7.79
N ILE A 8 -11.52 -3.06 7.10
CA ILE A 8 -11.82 -3.16 5.67
C ILE A 8 -13.28 -2.77 5.41
N LEU A 9 -14.22 -3.37 6.15
CA LEU A 9 -15.65 -3.08 5.98
C LEU A 9 -15.99 -1.62 6.24
N ALA A 10 -15.38 -0.99 7.26
CA ALA A 10 -15.60 0.42 7.57
C ALA A 10 -15.09 1.33 6.45
N MET A 11 -13.91 1.06 5.91
CA MET A 11 -13.32 1.85 4.80
C MET A 11 -14.08 1.64 3.49
N VAL A 12 -14.46 0.42 3.16
CA VAL A 12 -15.31 0.12 2.00
C VAL A 12 -16.68 0.80 2.15
N GLY A 13 -17.27 0.73 3.35
CA GLY A 13 -18.52 1.43 3.63
C GLY A 13 -18.41 2.94 3.45
N LEU A 14 -17.32 3.55 3.91
CA LEU A 14 -17.06 4.98 3.71
C LEU A 14 -16.95 5.33 2.20
N ASP A 15 -16.21 4.54 1.44
CA ASP A 15 -16.09 4.73 0.00
C ASP A 15 -17.45 4.66 -0.70
N GLN A 16 -18.21 3.60 -0.45
CA GLN A 16 -19.53 3.41 -1.06
C GLN A 16 -20.54 4.49 -0.65
N LEU A 17 -20.51 4.95 0.60
CA LEU A 17 -21.36 6.04 1.07
C LEU A 17 -21.02 7.36 0.36
N THR A 18 -19.73 7.67 0.18
CA THR A 18 -19.31 8.90 -0.53
C THR A 18 -19.66 8.85 -2.00
N LYS A 19 -19.54 7.71 -2.66
CA LYS A 19 -19.97 7.49 -4.06
C LYS A 19 -21.48 7.61 -4.23
N TYR A 20 -22.25 7.04 -3.30
CA TYR A 20 -23.71 7.19 -3.28
C TYR A 20 -24.11 8.66 -3.08
N TRP A 21 -23.48 9.36 -2.14
CA TRP A 21 -23.68 10.79 -1.97
C TRP A 21 -23.35 11.58 -3.25
N ALA A 22 -22.22 11.29 -3.90
CA ALA A 22 -21.83 11.96 -5.14
C ALA A 22 -22.86 11.75 -6.25
N THR A 23 -23.41 10.53 -6.36
CA THR A 23 -24.47 10.23 -7.32
C THR A 23 -25.72 11.04 -7.06
N LEU A 24 -26.13 11.22 -5.80
CA LEU A 24 -27.34 11.99 -5.47
C LEU A 24 -27.14 13.51 -5.55
N ALA A 25 -25.97 14.01 -5.17
CA ALA A 25 -25.73 15.43 -4.99
C ALA A 25 -25.14 16.12 -6.23
N LEU A 26 -24.34 15.38 -7.04
CA LEU A 26 -23.54 15.95 -8.13
C LEU A 26 -24.02 15.53 -9.54
N ALA A 27 -24.76 14.42 -9.68
CA ALA A 27 -25.18 13.96 -11.00
C ALA A 27 -26.25 14.88 -11.61
N PRO A 28 -26.31 15.00 -12.99
CA PRO A 28 -25.27 14.55 -13.90
C PRO A 28 -24.16 15.60 -14.15
N ASP A 29 -24.40 16.92 -13.96
CA ASP A 29 -23.51 17.97 -14.51
C ASP A 29 -23.14 19.05 -13.47
N LYS A 30 -23.29 18.78 -12.18
CA LYS A 30 -22.94 19.75 -11.16
C LYS A 30 -21.44 19.75 -10.88
N VAL A 31 -20.84 20.94 -11.01
CA VAL A 31 -19.51 21.23 -10.52
C VAL A 31 -19.64 22.06 -9.25
N VAL A 32 -19.13 21.57 -8.14
CA VAL A 32 -19.22 22.24 -6.85
C VAL A 32 -17.81 22.49 -6.31
N PRO A 33 -17.38 23.76 -6.14
CA PRO A 33 -16.09 24.05 -5.53
C PRO A 33 -16.00 23.43 -4.15
N PHE A 34 -14.90 22.69 -3.88
CA PHE A 34 -14.61 22.09 -2.57
C PHE A 34 -13.49 22.85 -1.87
N LEU A 35 -12.33 22.98 -2.51
CA LEU A 35 -11.22 23.81 -2.07
C LEU A 35 -10.91 24.80 -3.21
N PRO A 36 -11.30 26.08 -3.11
CA PRO A 36 -11.16 27.05 -4.19
C PRO A 36 -9.72 27.11 -4.74
N GLY A 37 -9.57 26.95 -6.05
CA GLY A 37 -8.28 26.95 -6.73
C GLY A 37 -7.46 25.64 -6.58
N ILE A 38 -7.94 24.65 -5.82
CA ILE A 38 -7.23 23.38 -5.63
C ILE A 38 -8.09 22.19 -6.07
N MET A 39 -9.34 22.10 -5.60
CA MET A 39 -10.21 20.94 -5.85
C MET A 39 -11.67 21.35 -5.98
N GLU A 40 -12.38 20.60 -6.80
CA GLU A 40 -13.84 20.67 -6.96
C GLU A 40 -14.45 19.28 -6.96
N PHE A 41 -15.75 19.18 -6.69
CA PHE A 41 -16.54 17.98 -6.94
C PHE A 41 -17.08 17.99 -8.34
N ARG A 42 -16.81 16.91 -9.10
CA ARG A 42 -17.30 16.71 -10.48
C ARG A 42 -17.66 15.23 -10.64
N TYR A 43 -18.90 14.94 -11.00
CA TYR A 43 -19.38 13.56 -11.17
C TYR A 43 -18.92 12.97 -12.49
N ILE A 44 -18.18 11.87 -12.44
CA ILE A 44 -17.69 11.12 -13.60
C ILE A 44 -17.97 9.64 -13.41
N LEU A 45 -18.44 8.98 -14.47
CA LEU A 45 -18.57 7.54 -14.56
C LEU A 45 -17.36 7.00 -15.33
N ASN A 46 -16.47 6.32 -14.62
CA ASN A 46 -15.22 5.79 -15.16
C ASN A 46 -15.41 4.32 -15.57
N ASP A 47 -15.55 4.07 -16.85
CA ASP A 47 -15.71 2.75 -17.45
C ASP A 47 -14.37 2.07 -17.82
N GLY A 48 -13.22 2.70 -17.53
CA GLY A 48 -11.89 2.21 -17.83
C GLY A 48 -10.99 2.11 -16.59
N ALA A 49 -9.73 1.76 -16.85
CA ALA A 49 -8.65 1.94 -15.89
C ALA A 49 -8.18 3.41 -15.88
N ALA A 50 -7.20 3.72 -15.04
CA ALA A 50 -6.54 5.01 -15.04
C ALA A 50 -6.23 5.45 -16.48
N PHE A 51 -6.62 6.70 -16.82
CA PHE A 51 -6.48 7.30 -18.17
C PHE A 51 -7.31 6.61 -19.28
N SER A 52 -8.45 5.97 -18.95
CA SER A 52 -9.38 5.38 -19.91
C SER A 52 -8.74 4.33 -20.85
N MET A 53 -7.69 3.64 -20.40
CA MET A 53 -6.92 2.69 -21.22
C MET A 53 -7.76 1.56 -21.85
N PHE A 54 -8.89 1.22 -21.26
CA PHE A 54 -9.79 0.14 -21.72
C PHE A 54 -11.23 0.64 -21.94
N SER A 55 -11.42 1.97 -21.93
CA SER A 55 -12.75 2.59 -22.13
C SER A 55 -13.37 2.15 -23.45
N GLY A 56 -14.68 1.86 -23.43
CA GLY A 56 -15.45 1.43 -24.61
C GLY A 56 -15.21 -0.02 -25.06
N ARG A 57 -14.42 -0.82 -24.32
CA ARG A 57 -14.19 -2.24 -24.62
C ARG A 57 -14.86 -3.12 -23.58
N SER A 58 -15.88 -3.89 -23.96
CA SER A 58 -16.63 -4.77 -23.06
C SER A 58 -15.75 -5.79 -22.30
N TRP A 59 -14.68 -6.31 -22.92
CA TRP A 59 -13.74 -7.22 -22.26
C TRP A 59 -12.79 -6.51 -21.27
N GLY A 60 -12.57 -5.20 -21.44
CA GLY A 60 -11.64 -4.42 -20.61
C GLY A 60 -12.08 -4.39 -19.15
N GLN A 61 -13.36 -4.21 -18.88
CA GLN A 61 -13.93 -4.25 -17.53
C GLN A 61 -13.71 -5.61 -16.85
N TRP A 62 -14.00 -6.70 -17.54
CA TRP A 62 -13.82 -8.05 -16.98
C TRP A 62 -12.35 -8.40 -16.77
N PHE A 63 -11.46 -7.92 -17.62
CA PHE A 63 -10.02 -8.04 -17.41
C PHE A 63 -9.59 -7.30 -16.14
N LEU A 64 -10.02 -6.05 -15.94
CA LEU A 64 -9.75 -5.28 -14.73
C LEU A 64 -10.32 -5.96 -13.48
N VAL A 65 -11.56 -6.46 -13.54
CA VAL A 65 -12.16 -7.23 -12.45
C VAL A 65 -11.31 -8.45 -12.11
N GLY A 66 -10.87 -9.22 -13.10
CA GLY A 66 -10.07 -10.42 -12.90
C GLY A 66 -8.70 -10.11 -12.26
N VAL A 67 -7.96 -9.15 -12.82
CA VAL A 67 -6.62 -8.77 -12.30
C VAL A 67 -6.73 -8.18 -10.90
N THR A 68 -7.70 -7.28 -10.66
CA THR A 68 -7.91 -6.68 -9.33
C THR A 68 -8.29 -7.75 -8.33
N THR A 69 -9.22 -8.65 -8.65
CA THR A 69 -9.61 -9.75 -7.76
C THR A 69 -8.41 -10.62 -7.40
N ALA A 70 -7.60 -11.02 -8.37
CA ALA A 70 -6.41 -11.83 -8.11
C ALA A 70 -5.41 -11.12 -7.17
N ALA A 71 -5.18 -9.82 -7.40
CA ALA A 71 -4.31 -9.02 -6.53
C ALA A 71 -4.86 -8.91 -5.11
N LEU A 72 -6.16 -8.63 -4.95
CA LEU A 72 -6.81 -8.53 -3.64
C LEU A 72 -6.81 -9.86 -2.89
N LEU A 73 -6.99 -11.00 -3.55
CA LEU A 73 -6.88 -12.31 -2.90
C LEU A 73 -5.47 -12.54 -2.32
N VAL A 74 -4.42 -12.09 -3.00
CA VAL A 74 -3.03 -12.15 -2.47
C VAL A 74 -2.89 -11.23 -1.26
N VAL A 75 -3.39 -9.99 -1.32
CA VAL A 75 -3.33 -9.04 -0.21
C VAL A 75 -4.11 -9.56 0.99
N LEU A 76 -5.32 -10.07 0.78
CA LEU A 76 -6.16 -10.67 1.82
C LEU A 76 -5.47 -11.87 2.49
N TYR A 77 -4.83 -12.75 1.70
CA TYR A 77 -4.01 -13.85 2.23
C TYR A 77 -2.91 -13.33 3.17
N LEU A 78 -2.18 -12.29 2.77
CA LEU A 78 -1.14 -11.70 3.60
C LEU A 78 -1.70 -11.09 4.89
N LEU A 79 -2.80 -10.35 4.79
CA LEU A 79 -3.45 -9.69 5.92
C LEU A 79 -4.03 -10.67 6.95
N LEU A 80 -4.59 -11.79 6.51
CA LEU A 80 -5.25 -12.75 7.39
C LEU A 80 -4.30 -13.84 7.88
N LEU A 81 -3.50 -14.43 6.99
CA LEU A 81 -2.71 -15.62 7.27
C LEU A 81 -1.22 -15.32 7.56
N ARG A 82 -0.71 -14.17 7.12
CA ARG A 82 0.67 -13.76 7.34
C ARG A 82 0.81 -12.52 8.24
N ARG A 83 -0.28 -12.06 8.85
CA ARG A 83 -0.35 -10.87 9.70
C ARG A 83 0.80 -10.74 10.69
N ASN A 84 1.11 -11.81 11.41
CA ASN A 84 2.17 -11.81 12.45
C ASN A 84 3.60 -11.62 11.88
N LYS A 85 3.75 -11.72 10.56
CA LYS A 85 5.03 -11.49 9.86
C LYS A 85 5.12 -10.09 9.26
N LEU A 86 4.03 -9.33 9.26
CA LEU A 86 3.97 -7.99 8.70
C LEU A 86 4.39 -6.96 9.73
N GLN A 87 5.28 -6.07 9.35
CA GLN A 87 5.55 -4.86 10.12
C GLN A 87 4.34 -3.93 10.11
N PRO A 88 4.11 -3.12 11.16
CA PRO A 88 2.91 -2.28 11.27
C PRO A 88 2.66 -1.38 10.06
N LEU A 89 3.72 -0.80 9.50
CA LEU A 89 3.61 0.09 8.33
C LEU A 89 3.18 -0.66 7.06
N ALA A 90 3.75 -1.86 6.84
CA ALA A 90 3.37 -2.71 5.72
C ALA A 90 1.92 -3.22 5.87
N TYR A 91 1.53 -3.59 7.09
CA TYR A 91 0.18 -4.00 7.41
C TYR A 91 -0.84 -2.89 7.12
N ALA A 92 -0.56 -1.65 7.55
CA ALA A 92 -1.43 -0.49 7.29
C ALA A 92 -1.53 -0.20 5.78
N GLY A 93 -0.42 -0.26 5.05
CA GLY A 93 -0.41 -0.08 3.60
C GLY A 93 -1.26 -1.12 2.88
N LEU A 94 -1.09 -2.41 3.20
CA LEU A 94 -1.87 -3.49 2.62
C LEU A 94 -3.37 -3.38 2.97
N LEU A 95 -3.69 -2.97 4.20
CA LEU A 95 -5.07 -2.79 4.65
C LEU A 95 -5.80 -1.71 3.82
N LEU A 96 -5.13 -0.59 3.55
CA LEU A 96 -5.67 0.48 2.73
C LEU A 96 -5.84 0.06 1.27
N ILE A 97 -4.85 -0.64 0.69
CA ILE A 97 -4.93 -1.18 -0.67
C ILE A 97 -6.10 -2.16 -0.80
N GLU A 98 -6.26 -3.05 0.18
CA GLU A 98 -7.36 -4.00 0.20
C GLU A 98 -8.72 -3.30 0.18
N ALA A 99 -8.92 -2.35 1.09
CA ALA A 99 -10.19 -1.63 1.22
C ALA A 99 -10.51 -0.80 -0.04
N GLY A 100 -9.54 -0.03 -0.56
CA GLY A 100 -9.74 0.77 -1.78
C GLY A 100 -9.93 -0.10 -3.02
N GLY A 101 -9.18 -1.19 -3.14
CA GLY A 101 -9.35 -2.14 -4.23
C GLY A 101 -10.73 -2.80 -4.22
N ILE A 102 -11.24 -3.21 -3.05
CA ILE A 102 -12.59 -3.76 -2.90
C ILE A 102 -13.65 -2.71 -3.27
N GLY A 103 -13.50 -1.45 -2.80
CA GLY A 103 -14.45 -0.37 -3.11
C GLY A 103 -14.64 -0.20 -4.63
N ASN A 104 -13.55 -0.06 -5.37
CA ASN A 104 -13.60 0.06 -6.83
C ASN A 104 -13.98 -1.24 -7.56
N LEU A 105 -13.72 -2.40 -6.96
CA LEU A 105 -14.13 -3.69 -7.50
C LEU A 105 -15.67 -3.88 -7.42
N ILE A 106 -16.26 -3.49 -6.30
CA ILE A 106 -17.73 -3.51 -6.12
C ILE A 106 -18.42 -2.71 -7.23
N ASP A 107 -17.97 -1.49 -7.47
CA ASP A 107 -18.54 -0.63 -8.51
C ASP A 107 -18.48 -1.30 -9.88
N ARG A 108 -17.31 -1.86 -10.25
CA ARG A 108 -17.12 -2.52 -11.55
C ARG A 108 -18.00 -3.74 -11.73
N ILE A 109 -18.21 -4.54 -10.68
CA ILE A 109 -19.04 -5.75 -10.74
C ILE A 109 -20.53 -5.37 -10.81
N VAL A 110 -20.96 -4.39 -10.00
CA VAL A 110 -22.37 -4.05 -9.85
C VAL A 110 -22.84 -3.10 -10.95
N ASN A 111 -22.06 -2.07 -11.25
CA ASN A 111 -22.45 -0.98 -12.13
C ASN A 111 -21.82 -1.07 -13.53
N GLY A 112 -20.67 -1.78 -13.67
CA GLY A 112 -19.86 -1.75 -14.89
C GLY A 112 -18.95 -0.51 -15.04
N TYR A 113 -18.97 0.38 -14.09
CA TYR A 113 -18.13 1.59 -14.01
C TYR A 113 -17.80 1.93 -12.56
N VAL A 114 -16.85 2.82 -12.34
CA VAL A 114 -16.51 3.38 -11.03
C VAL A 114 -17.02 4.81 -10.96
N VAL A 115 -17.58 5.21 -9.81
CA VAL A 115 -18.00 6.58 -9.55
C VAL A 115 -16.82 7.39 -9.02
N ASP A 116 -16.37 8.38 -9.80
CA ASP A 116 -15.30 9.31 -9.44
C ASP A 116 -15.87 10.72 -9.26
N PHE A 117 -15.33 11.50 -8.28
CA PHE A 117 -15.92 12.79 -7.96
C PHE A 117 -14.95 13.85 -7.42
N PHE A 118 -13.69 13.54 -7.11
CA PHE A 118 -12.66 14.53 -6.77
C PHE A 118 -11.90 14.96 -8.03
N ALA A 119 -12.01 16.21 -8.42
CA ALA A 119 -11.27 16.81 -9.53
C ALA A 119 -10.29 17.86 -9.01
N THR A 120 -9.04 17.84 -9.50
CA THR A 120 -8.07 18.91 -9.26
C THR A 120 -8.27 20.05 -10.25
N THR A 121 -8.08 21.32 -9.81
CA THR A 121 -8.28 22.50 -10.65
C THR A 121 -6.97 23.16 -11.09
N PHE A 122 -5.86 22.87 -10.42
CA PHE A 122 -4.54 23.46 -10.69
C PHE A 122 -3.66 22.62 -11.62
N VAL A 123 -4.05 21.37 -11.85
CA VAL A 123 -3.38 20.44 -12.76
C VAL A 123 -4.43 19.55 -13.42
N ASP A 124 -4.20 19.23 -14.70
CA ASP A 124 -5.04 18.25 -15.40
C ASP A 124 -4.68 16.85 -14.93
N PHE A 125 -5.52 16.33 -14.04
CA PHE A 125 -5.38 15.01 -13.44
C PHE A 125 -6.72 14.26 -13.52
N ALA A 126 -6.67 12.95 -13.63
CA ALA A 126 -7.87 12.12 -13.65
C ALA A 126 -8.72 12.38 -12.40
N VAL A 127 -10.05 12.46 -12.57
CA VAL A 127 -10.98 12.51 -11.44
C VAL A 127 -10.90 11.20 -10.69
N PHE A 128 -10.97 11.25 -9.38
CA PHE A 128 -10.75 10.09 -8.48
C PHE A 128 -11.76 10.07 -7.32
N ASN A 129 -11.71 9.05 -6.51
CA ASN A 129 -12.64 8.81 -5.39
C ASN A 129 -11.89 8.46 -4.08
N VAL A 130 -12.64 8.12 -3.02
CA VAL A 130 -12.08 7.77 -1.70
C VAL A 130 -11.30 6.46 -1.75
N ALA A 131 -11.75 5.48 -2.53
CA ALA A 131 -11.02 4.21 -2.70
C ALA A 131 -9.63 4.44 -3.33
N ASP A 132 -9.52 5.35 -4.31
CA ASP A 132 -8.24 5.71 -4.93
C ASP A 132 -7.29 6.40 -3.93
N CYS A 133 -7.84 7.23 -3.03
CA CYS A 133 -7.06 7.78 -1.92
C CYS A 133 -6.50 6.66 -1.03
N PHE A 134 -7.30 5.67 -0.68
CA PHE A 134 -6.84 4.54 0.11
C PHE A 134 -5.73 3.76 -0.60
N VAL A 135 -5.91 3.42 -1.88
CA VAL A 135 -4.88 2.73 -2.66
C VAL A 135 -3.60 3.54 -2.73
N THR A 136 -3.69 4.82 -3.05
CA THR A 136 -2.52 5.72 -3.20
C THR A 136 -1.74 5.85 -1.88
N ILE A 137 -2.44 6.11 -0.77
CA ILE A 137 -1.81 6.20 0.55
C ILE A 137 -1.22 4.83 0.93
N GLY A 138 -1.94 3.75 0.67
CA GLY A 138 -1.48 2.39 0.94
C GLY A 138 -0.19 2.05 0.21
N VAL A 139 -0.11 2.37 -1.09
CA VAL A 139 1.12 2.20 -1.89
C VAL A 139 2.26 3.06 -1.34
N ALA A 140 1.99 4.33 -1.00
CA ALA A 140 3.00 5.21 -0.41
C ALA A 140 3.58 4.64 0.89
N LEU A 141 2.74 4.08 1.77
CA LEU A 141 3.18 3.43 3.01
C LEU A 141 4.06 2.20 2.73
N LEU A 142 3.73 1.38 1.72
CA LEU A 142 4.56 0.24 1.32
C LEU A 142 5.91 0.68 0.76
N VAL A 143 5.95 1.73 -0.05
CA VAL A 143 7.20 2.30 -0.56
C VAL A 143 8.08 2.80 0.59
N ILE A 144 7.50 3.55 1.53
CA ILE A 144 8.22 4.05 2.72
C ILE A 144 8.74 2.86 3.56
N TYR A 145 7.93 1.83 3.74
CA TYR A 145 8.35 0.61 4.45
C TYR A 145 9.54 -0.05 3.76
N TYR A 146 9.46 -0.25 2.44
CA TYR A 146 10.53 -0.85 1.65
C TYR A 146 11.84 -0.06 1.76
N LEU A 147 11.80 1.25 1.54
CA LEU A 147 12.97 2.11 1.63
C LEU A 147 13.62 2.08 3.03
N ARG A 148 12.80 2.12 4.09
CA ARG A 148 13.31 2.00 5.47
C ARG A 148 13.96 0.65 5.73
N SER A 149 13.38 -0.43 5.22
CA SER A 149 13.92 -1.79 5.39
C SER A 149 15.26 -1.96 4.68
N GLU A 150 15.41 -1.43 3.46
CA GLU A 150 16.67 -1.44 2.70
C GLU A 150 17.78 -0.67 3.43
N ILE A 151 17.47 0.54 3.90
CA ILE A 151 18.44 1.36 4.65
C ILE A 151 18.89 0.63 5.93
N ALA A 152 17.96 0.02 6.67
CA ALA A 152 18.27 -0.70 7.90
C ALA A 152 19.16 -1.93 7.62
N GLN A 153 18.88 -2.69 6.57
CA GLN A 153 19.68 -3.85 6.17
C GLN A 153 21.10 -3.43 5.74
N LYS A 154 21.22 -2.35 4.97
CA LYS A 154 22.51 -1.82 4.55
C LYS A 154 23.37 -1.41 5.76
N LYS A 155 22.79 -0.68 6.71
CA LYS A 155 23.47 -0.27 7.94
C LYS A 155 23.90 -1.47 8.78
N GLN A 156 23.08 -2.51 8.89
CA GLN A 156 23.44 -3.73 9.59
C GLN A 156 24.62 -4.46 8.93
N LYS A 157 24.64 -4.57 7.61
CA LYS A 157 25.75 -5.17 6.87
C LYS A 157 27.05 -4.37 7.05
N GLU A 158 27.00 -3.05 6.99
CA GLU A 158 28.16 -2.17 7.22
C GLU A 158 28.69 -2.33 8.65
N THR A 159 27.80 -2.35 9.65
CA THR A 159 28.19 -2.54 11.06
C THR A 159 28.77 -3.94 11.32
N ALA A 160 28.22 -4.97 10.67
CA ALA A 160 28.75 -6.33 10.78
C ALA A 160 30.14 -6.47 10.10
N ALA A 161 30.35 -5.79 8.97
CA ALA A 161 31.63 -5.77 8.28
C ALA A 161 32.73 -4.95 9.02
N ALA A 162 32.30 -3.91 9.77
CA ALA A 162 33.20 -3.06 10.54
C ALA A 162 33.59 -3.65 11.92
N LYS A 163 32.95 -4.75 12.37
CA LYS A 163 33.28 -5.41 13.62
C LYS A 163 34.53 -6.28 13.39
N PRO A 164 35.74 -5.95 13.98
CA PRO A 164 36.91 -6.79 13.87
C PRO A 164 36.59 -8.19 14.44
N ALA A 165 37.20 -9.22 13.89
CA ALA A 165 37.19 -10.57 14.49
C ALA A 165 37.88 -10.50 15.86
N ALA A 166 37.13 -10.06 16.86
CA ALA A 166 37.56 -10.11 18.27
C ALA A 166 37.47 -11.59 18.70
N GLY A 167 38.56 -12.31 18.58
CA GLY A 167 38.61 -13.70 19.01
C GLY A 167 39.81 -14.50 18.50
N LEU A 168 40.88 -13.86 18.06
CA LEU A 168 42.19 -14.51 17.92
C LEU A 168 43.18 -13.70 18.75
N GLU A 169 43.22 -13.95 20.09
CA GLU A 169 44.43 -13.62 20.82
C GLU A 169 45.56 -14.47 20.23
N PRO A 170 46.72 -13.88 19.93
CA PRO A 170 47.88 -14.66 19.51
C PRO A 170 48.31 -15.55 20.69
N LEU A 171 48.27 -16.84 20.48
CA LEU A 171 48.83 -17.84 21.39
C LEU A 171 50.40 -17.75 21.45
N GLU A 172 50.95 -16.53 21.54
CA GLU A 172 52.42 -16.33 21.52
C GLU A 172 53.03 -16.17 22.88
N ASN A 173 52.24 -16.13 23.98
CA ASN A 173 52.79 -15.92 25.34
C ASN A 173 52.69 -17.17 26.26
N ALA A 174 52.45 -18.38 25.72
CA ALA A 174 52.37 -19.59 26.54
C ALA A 174 53.63 -20.49 26.52
N VAL A 175 54.74 -20.03 25.90
CA VAL A 175 55.96 -20.87 25.78
C VAL A 175 57.14 -20.40 26.67
N GLU A 176 57.06 -19.23 27.35
CA GLU A 176 58.19 -18.74 28.17
C GLU A 176 58.14 -19.00 29.65
N GLU A 177 57.13 -19.68 30.22
CA GLU A 177 57.05 -19.95 31.67
C GLU A 177 57.36 -21.39 32.12
N GLN A 178 57.87 -22.29 31.26
CA GLN A 178 58.27 -23.64 31.66
C GLN A 178 59.78 -23.93 31.54
N GLY A 179 60.65 -22.93 31.59
CA GLY A 179 62.11 -23.10 31.39
C GLY A 179 62.99 -22.88 32.59
N GLU A 180 62.49 -22.55 33.80
CA GLU A 180 63.37 -22.32 34.98
C GLU A 180 62.88 -23.03 36.23
N HIS A 181 62.96 -24.39 36.33
CA HIS A 181 63.05 -25.13 37.56
C HIS A 181 63.59 -26.53 37.33
N HIS A 182 64.88 -26.66 37.08
CA HIS A 182 65.65 -27.83 37.43
C HIS A 182 67.14 -27.52 37.20
N VAL A 183 67.80 -27.00 38.24
CA VAL A 183 69.17 -27.31 38.63
C VAL A 183 69.40 -26.69 40.03
N GLN A 184 69.35 -27.42 41.07
CA GLN A 184 70.22 -27.65 42.26
C GLN A 184 69.47 -28.42 43.32
#